data_f49869d17c8ab3ab90b56acd1ed8d2fd
#
_entry.id   f49869d17c8ab3ab90b56acd1ed8d2fd
#
_cell.length_a   1.000
_cell.length_b   1.000
_cell.length_c   1.000
_cell.angle_alpha   90.00
_cell.angle_beta   90.00
_cell.angle_gamma   90.00
#
_symmetry.space_group_name_H-M   'P 1'
#
loop_
_entity.id
_entity.type
_entity.pdbx_description
1 polymer ?
#
loop_
_entity_poly.entity_id
_entity_poly.type
_entity_poly.pdbx_seq_one_letter_code
_entity_poly.pdbx_strand_id
1 'polypeptide(L)'
;AEVVRVVDGDTIEVEIDGGEVEDVRYIGVDTPESVAPGEPVECFGKRASAFNERLVGGRTVTLRFDREPRDRYGRLLAYVYAGSRLVNAELVRGGYARTLTIAPNDARASLFARLEQDAGRAARGLWGAC
;
A
#
# COMPACT_ATOMS: atom_id res chain seq x y z
N ALA A 1 -4.27 -3.56 -14.74
CA ALA A 1 -4.81 -4.60 -13.83
C ALA A 1 -6.08 -4.11 -13.17
N GLU A 2 -7.06 -4.97 -13.05
CA GLU A 2 -8.31 -4.66 -12.34
C GLU A 2 -8.22 -5.10 -10.89
N VAL A 3 -8.59 -4.21 -9.96
CA VAL A 3 -8.64 -4.56 -8.54
C VAL A 3 -9.91 -5.34 -8.28
N VAL A 4 -9.77 -6.61 -7.90
CA VAL A 4 -10.92 -7.48 -7.59
C VAL A 4 -11.22 -7.53 -6.10
N ARG A 5 -10.25 -7.24 -5.24
CA ARG A 5 -10.45 -7.18 -3.80
C ARG A 5 -9.36 -6.37 -3.12
N VAL A 6 -9.73 -5.59 -2.13
CA VAL A 6 -8.78 -4.92 -1.22
C VAL A 6 -8.63 -5.81 0.00
N VAL A 7 -7.40 -6.31 0.24
CA VAL A 7 -7.13 -7.21 1.37
C VAL A 7 -6.95 -6.40 2.65
N ASP A 8 -6.08 -5.39 2.60
CA ASP A 8 -5.92 -4.41 3.68
C ASP A 8 -5.28 -3.13 3.13
N GLY A 9 -4.71 -2.29 3.98
CA GLY A 9 -4.21 -0.99 3.55
C GLY A 9 -3.05 -1.02 2.55
N ASP A 10 -2.34 -2.12 2.45
CA ASP A 10 -1.14 -2.22 1.60
C ASP A 10 -1.11 -3.46 0.70
N THR A 11 -2.23 -4.16 0.58
CA THR A 11 -2.33 -5.39 -0.22
C THR A 11 -3.66 -5.45 -0.95
N ILE A 12 -3.60 -5.77 -2.24
CA ILE A 12 -4.79 -5.95 -3.09
C ILE A 12 -4.67 -7.23 -3.89
N GLU A 13 -5.81 -7.75 -4.34
CA GLU A 13 -5.87 -8.79 -5.38
C GLU A 13 -6.26 -8.12 -6.69
N VAL A 14 -5.55 -8.45 -7.74
CA VAL A 14 -5.80 -7.89 -9.08
C VAL A 14 -5.96 -9.01 -10.10
N GLU A 15 -6.74 -8.75 -11.13
CA GLU A 15 -6.82 -9.59 -12.31
C GLU A 15 -5.98 -8.94 -13.40
N ILE A 16 -5.05 -9.70 -13.96
CA ILE A 16 -4.12 -9.22 -14.96
C ILE A 16 -4.58 -9.63 -16.34
N ASP A 17 -4.84 -8.64 -17.20
CA ASP A 17 -5.21 -8.84 -18.62
C ASP A 17 -6.35 -9.84 -18.82
N GLY A 18 -7.35 -9.81 -17.95
CA GLY A 18 -8.52 -10.69 -18.05
C GLY A 18 -8.23 -12.13 -17.71
N GLY A 19 -7.09 -12.41 -17.06
CA GLY A 19 -6.63 -13.77 -16.81
C GLY A 19 -6.43 -14.07 -15.34
N GLU A 20 -5.17 -14.17 -14.93
CA GLU A 20 -4.83 -14.63 -13.59
C GLU A 20 -5.11 -13.57 -12.52
N VAL A 21 -5.51 -14.03 -11.35
CA VAL A 21 -5.65 -13.21 -10.15
C VAL A 21 -4.36 -13.32 -9.35
N GLU A 22 -3.78 -12.18 -9.00
CA GLU A 22 -2.53 -12.12 -8.25
C GLU A 22 -2.66 -11.20 -7.05
N ASP A 23 -1.96 -11.53 -5.97
CA ASP A 23 -1.81 -10.65 -4.82
C ASP A 23 -0.70 -9.64 -5.11
N VAL A 24 -0.96 -8.39 -4.78
CA VAL A 24 0.00 -7.28 -4.93
C VAL A 24 0.24 -6.66 -3.56
N ARG A 25 1.49 -6.70 -3.11
CA ARG A 25 1.96 -5.99 -1.92
C ARG A 25 2.59 -4.68 -2.36
N TYR A 26 2.18 -3.60 -1.75
CA TYR A 26 2.67 -2.26 -2.10
C TYR A 26 4.12 -2.08 -1.65
N ILE A 27 4.99 -1.63 -2.55
CA ILE A 27 6.39 -1.38 -2.24
C ILE A 27 6.53 -0.17 -1.31
N GLY A 28 7.42 -0.30 -0.33
CA GLY A 28 7.92 0.82 0.46
C GLY A 28 7.02 1.32 1.56
N VAL A 29 5.87 0.69 1.78
CA VAL A 29 4.90 1.12 2.78
C VAL A 29 4.42 -0.06 3.62
N ASP A 30 4.03 0.24 4.86
CA ASP A 30 3.51 -0.75 5.79
C ASP A 30 2.36 -0.11 6.55
N THR A 31 1.15 -0.61 6.31
CA THR A 31 -0.04 -0.12 7.00
C THR A 31 -0.28 -0.95 8.27
N PRO A 32 -0.98 -0.37 9.28
CA PRO A 32 -1.38 -1.16 10.43
C PRO A 32 -2.24 -2.34 10.01
N GLU A 33 -2.06 -3.49 10.66
CA GLU A 33 -2.75 -4.72 10.30
C GLU A 33 -4.23 -4.65 10.59
N SER A 34 -5.06 -5.12 9.66
CA SER A 34 -6.51 -5.09 9.82
C SER A 34 -7.16 -6.47 9.72
N VAL A 35 -6.46 -7.49 9.19
CA VAL A 35 -7.09 -8.76 8.85
C VAL A 35 -6.28 -10.01 9.23
N ALA A 36 -5.19 -9.87 9.98
CA ALA A 36 -4.39 -11.03 10.37
C ALA A 36 -5.21 -11.99 11.24
N PRO A 37 -5.34 -13.28 10.86
CA PRO A 37 -6.12 -14.24 11.64
C PRO A 37 -5.56 -14.41 13.06
N GLY A 38 -6.44 -14.34 14.06
CA GLY A 38 -6.04 -14.51 15.45
C GLY A 38 -5.35 -13.31 16.07
N GLU A 39 -5.14 -12.24 15.33
CA GLU A 39 -4.51 -11.02 15.81
C GLU A 39 -5.54 -9.90 15.98
N PRO A 40 -5.40 -9.04 17.00
CA PRO A 40 -6.27 -7.88 17.11
C PRO A 40 -5.99 -6.90 15.96
N VAL A 41 -7.01 -6.13 15.58
CA VAL A 41 -6.85 -5.05 14.60
C VAL A 41 -5.95 -3.98 15.21
N GLU A 42 -4.88 -3.64 14.52
CA GLU A 42 -3.97 -2.59 14.96
C GLU A 42 -4.62 -1.22 14.85
N CYS A 43 -4.15 -0.28 15.70
CA CYS A 43 -4.60 1.12 15.65
C CYS A 43 -4.46 1.65 14.23
N PHE A 44 -5.54 2.23 13.71
CA PHE A 44 -5.65 2.79 12.36
C PHE A 44 -5.72 1.76 11.22
N GLY A 45 -5.71 0.46 11.51
CA GLY A 45 -5.75 -0.58 10.48
C GLY A 45 -6.98 -0.54 9.61
N LYS A 46 -8.17 -0.40 10.22
CA LYS A 46 -9.43 -0.30 9.46
C LYS A 46 -9.48 0.95 8.60
N ARG A 47 -8.94 2.07 9.09
CA ARG A 47 -8.92 3.32 8.33
C ARG A 47 -7.98 3.25 7.14
N ALA A 48 -6.82 2.62 7.30
CA ALA A 48 -5.89 2.41 6.20
C ALA A 48 -6.52 1.53 5.12
N SER A 49 -7.16 0.45 5.50
CA SER A 49 -7.87 -0.44 4.57
C SER A 49 -8.99 0.30 3.84
N ALA A 50 -9.78 1.09 4.54
CA ALA A 50 -10.87 1.87 3.95
C ALA A 50 -10.35 2.95 2.99
N PHE A 51 -9.24 3.58 3.31
CA PHE A 51 -8.62 4.57 2.43
C PHE A 51 -8.14 3.93 1.14
N ASN A 52 -7.48 2.79 1.23
CA ASN A 52 -7.05 2.03 0.06
C ASN A 52 -8.26 1.63 -0.81
N GLU A 53 -9.32 1.14 -0.18
CA GLU A 53 -10.58 0.80 -0.88
C GLU A 53 -11.14 2.00 -1.65
N ARG A 54 -11.14 3.18 -1.06
CA ARG A 54 -11.62 4.38 -1.75
C ARG A 54 -10.78 4.73 -2.97
N LEU A 55 -9.46 4.51 -2.89
CA LEU A 55 -8.57 4.87 -3.99
C LEU A 55 -8.58 3.87 -5.13
N VAL A 56 -8.67 2.58 -4.83
CA VAL A 56 -8.46 1.53 -5.82
C VAL A 56 -9.60 0.52 -5.97
N GLY A 57 -10.53 0.47 -5.02
CA GLY A 57 -11.58 -0.54 -5.02
C GLY A 57 -12.40 -0.55 -6.30
N GLY A 58 -12.48 -1.71 -6.96
CA GLY A 58 -13.24 -1.87 -8.19
C GLY A 58 -12.70 -1.11 -9.40
N ARG A 59 -11.48 -0.58 -9.32
CA ARG A 59 -10.88 0.24 -10.38
C ARG A 59 -9.79 -0.51 -11.13
N THR A 60 -9.48 0.00 -12.32
CA THR A 60 -8.28 -0.40 -13.05
C THR A 60 -7.12 0.43 -12.55
N VAL A 61 -6.02 -0.23 -12.20
CA VAL A 61 -4.80 0.41 -11.72
C VAL A 61 -3.62 0.05 -12.60
N THR A 62 -2.59 0.88 -12.56
CA THR A 62 -1.31 0.61 -13.23
C THR A 62 -0.32 0.13 -12.19
N LEU A 63 0.31 -1.00 -12.46
CA LEU A 63 1.37 -1.54 -11.62
C LEU A 63 2.72 -1.20 -12.24
N ARG A 64 3.62 -0.62 -11.45
CA ARG A 64 5.00 -0.41 -11.87
C ARG A 64 5.91 -1.15 -10.92
N PHE A 65 6.84 -1.88 -11.48
CA PHE A 65 7.76 -2.70 -10.70
C PHE A 65 9.07 -1.98 -10.44
N ASP A 66 9.77 -2.41 -9.41
CA ASP A 66 11.16 -2.03 -9.14
C ASP A 66 12.06 -3.20 -9.58
N ARG A 67 13.16 -3.44 -8.91
CA ARG A 67 14.14 -4.46 -9.32
C ARG A 67 13.65 -5.87 -9.07
N GLU A 68 13.00 -6.13 -7.96
CA GLU A 68 12.41 -7.43 -7.66
C GLU A 68 10.89 -7.36 -7.78
N PRO A 69 10.30 -8.06 -8.77
CA PRO A 69 8.87 -7.97 -9.01
C PRO A 69 8.03 -8.87 -8.09
N ARG A 70 8.65 -9.79 -7.35
CA ARG A 70 7.94 -10.69 -6.44
C ARG A 70 8.67 -10.84 -5.12
N ASP A 71 7.91 -11.02 -4.03
CA ASP A 71 8.49 -11.36 -2.75
C ASP A 71 8.67 -12.89 -2.61
N ARG A 72 9.19 -13.32 -1.47
CA ARG A 72 9.45 -14.75 -1.21
C ARG A 72 8.19 -15.60 -1.13
N TYR A 73 7.01 -14.96 -0.97
CA TYR A 73 5.72 -15.66 -0.95
C TYR A 73 5.05 -15.68 -2.32
N GLY A 74 5.71 -15.15 -3.34
CA GLY A 74 5.20 -15.11 -4.70
C GLY A 74 4.28 -13.95 -5.01
N ARG A 75 4.04 -13.02 -4.06
CA ARG A 75 3.21 -11.85 -4.31
C ARG A 75 3.95 -10.86 -5.20
N LEU A 76 3.22 -10.19 -6.08
CA LEU A 76 3.79 -9.09 -6.84
C LEU A 76 4.13 -7.94 -5.91
N LEU A 77 5.25 -7.28 -6.18
CA LEU A 77 5.69 -6.08 -5.47
C LEU A 77 5.60 -4.91 -6.43
N ALA A 78 4.77 -3.92 -6.13
CA ALA A 78 4.52 -2.85 -7.09
C ALA A 78 4.30 -1.49 -6.44
N TYR A 79 4.59 -0.45 -7.23
CA TYR A 79 4.07 0.89 -7.04
C TYR A 79 2.73 0.93 -7.77
N VAL A 80 1.66 1.27 -7.07
CA VAL A 80 0.29 1.20 -7.59
C VAL A 80 -0.20 2.60 -7.91
N TYR A 81 -0.63 2.80 -9.15
CA TYR A 81 -1.17 4.09 -9.62
C TYR A 81 -2.66 3.96 -9.92
N ALA A 82 -3.45 4.84 -9.32
CA ALA A 82 -4.84 5.05 -9.68
C ALA A 82 -4.89 6.35 -10.50
N GLY A 83 -4.99 6.23 -11.82
CA GLY A 83 -4.76 7.37 -12.70
C GLY A 83 -3.33 7.89 -12.54
N SER A 84 -3.18 9.17 -12.25
CA SER A 84 -1.87 9.79 -12.01
C SER A 84 -1.42 9.73 -10.57
N ARG A 85 -2.24 9.20 -9.65
CA ARG A 85 -1.95 9.19 -8.22
C ARG A 85 -1.17 7.94 -7.84
N LEU A 86 -0.01 8.12 -7.22
CA LEU A 86 0.75 7.03 -6.65
C LEU A 86 0.14 6.68 -5.28
N VAL A 87 -0.59 5.58 -5.22
CA VAL A 87 -1.33 5.17 -4.03
C VAL A 87 -0.39 4.93 -2.83
N ASN A 88 0.76 4.30 -3.06
CA ASN A 88 1.78 4.12 -2.03
C ASN A 88 2.11 5.46 -1.33
N ALA A 89 2.34 6.51 -2.13
CA ALA A 89 2.66 7.84 -1.61
C ALA A 89 1.48 8.46 -0.87
N GLU A 90 0.27 8.29 -1.37
CA GLU A 90 -0.93 8.84 -0.73
C GLU A 90 -1.16 8.22 0.65
N LEU A 91 -0.89 6.92 0.80
CA LEU A 91 -0.99 6.25 2.10
C LEU A 91 -0.01 6.86 3.12
N VAL A 92 1.22 7.12 2.72
CA VAL A 92 2.22 7.71 3.61
C VAL A 92 1.88 9.17 3.91
N ARG A 93 1.50 9.94 2.88
CA ARG A 93 1.16 11.36 3.00
C ARG A 93 0.01 11.58 3.99
N GLY A 94 -1.00 10.73 3.94
CA GLY A 94 -2.17 10.85 4.81
C GLY A 94 -2.00 10.28 6.21
N GLY A 95 -0.86 9.66 6.50
CA GLY A 95 -0.62 9.03 7.79
C GLY A 95 -1.30 7.67 7.95
N TYR A 96 -1.57 6.98 6.84
CA TYR A 96 -2.15 5.62 6.88
C TYR A 96 -1.09 4.54 6.89
N ALA A 97 0.14 4.88 6.56
CA ALA A 97 1.23 3.91 6.47
C ALA A 97 2.53 4.50 7.01
N ARG A 98 3.36 3.63 7.56
CA ARG A 98 4.78 3.91 7.80
C ARG A 98 5.56 3.52 6.56
N THR A 99 6.78 4.03 6.43
CA THR A 99 7.68 3.55 5.38
C THR A 99 8.30 2.21 5.78
N LEU A 100 8.50 1.36 4.77
CA LEU A 100 9.21 0.09 4.93
C LEU A 100 9.96 -0.19 3.63
N THR A 101 11.22 0.22 3.58
CA THR A 101 12.04 0.02 2.40
C THR A 101 12.82 -1.28 2.52
N ILE A 102 12.61 -2.18 1.56
CA ILE A 102 13.29 -3.47 1.50
C ILE A 102 14.12 -3.49 0.21
N ALA A 103 15.45 -3.51 0.37
CA ALA A 103 16.34 -3.57 -0.79
C ALA A 103 16.08 -4.85 -1.60
N PRO A 104 16.19 -4.81 -2.94
CA PRO A 104 16.66 -3.69 -3.75
C PRO A 104 15.55 -2.73 -4.23
N ASN A 105 14.33 -2.86 -3.74
CA ASN A 105 13.18 -2.07 -4.19
C ASN A 105 13.12 -0.73 -3.44
N ASP A 106 14.04 0.17 -3.75
CA ASP A 106 14.23 1.42 -3.03
C ASP A 106 14.12 2.69 -3.88
N ALA A 107 13.60 2.58 -5.10
CA ALA A 107 13.56 3.70 -6.03
C ALA A 107 12.78 4.91 -5.52
N ARG A 108 11.81 4.72 -4.64
CA ARG A 108 10.97 5.78 -4.07
C ARG A 108 11.21 6.02 -2.58
N ALA A 109 12.26 5.42 -2.01
CA ALA A 109 12.52 5.49 -0.57
C ALA A 109 12.65 6.93 -0.06
N SER A 110 13.34 7.80 -0.79
CA SER A 110 13.53 9.20 -0.40
C SER A 110 12.22 9.98 -0.39
N LEU A 111 11.37 9.76 -1.40
CA LEU A 111 10.04 10.39 -1.46
C LEU A 111 9.21 9.96 -0.26
N PHE A 112 9.14 8.67 0.00
CA PHE A 112 8.33 8.14 1.11
C PHE A 112 8.83 8.62 2.46
N ALA A 113 10.13 8.68 2.67
CA ALA A 113 10.72 9.19 3.92
C ALA A 113 10.32 10.64 4.18
N ARG A 114 10.33 11.48 3.13
CA ARG A 114 9.93 12.88 3.26
C ARG A 114 8.45 13.02 3.59
N LEU A 115 7.60 12.24 2.91
CA LEU A 115 6.16 12.24 3.17
C LEU A 115 5.83 11.75 4.57
N GLU A 116 6.56 10.76 5.06
CA GLU A 116 6.40 10.26 6.44
C GLU A 116 6.74 11.32 7.47
N GLN A 117 7.84 12.04 7.26
CA GLN A 117 8.23 13.13 8.15
C GLN A 117 7.16 14.22 8.21
N ASP A 118 6.62 14.61 7.05
CA ASP A 118 5.58 15.62 6.98
C ASP A 118 4.30 15.16 7.68
N ALA A 119 3.89 13.92 7.48
CA ALA A 119 2.71 13.35 8.14
C ALA A 119 2.92 13.31 9.67
N GLY A 120 4.10 12.92 10.11
CA GLY A 120 4.44 12.88 11.54
C GLY A 120 4.40 14.27 12.19
N ARG A 121 4.97 15.28 11.55
CA ARG A 121 4.93 16.65 12.05
C ARG A 121 3.52 17.21 12.15
N ALA A 122 2.68 16.86 11.17
CA ALA A 122 1.29 17.32 11.15
C ALA A 122 0.36 16.45 11.99
N ALA A 123 0.88 15.39 12.60
CA ALA A 123 0.11 14.40 13.38
C ALA A 123 -1.05 13.82 12.58
N ARG A 124 -0.82 13.53 11.30
CA ARG A 124 -1.85 12.96 10.42
C ARG A 124 -2.06 11.48 10.70
N GLY A 125 -3.29 11.04 10.60
CA GLY A 125 -3.64 9.64 10.66
C GLY A 125 -3.10 8.93 11.90
N LEU A 126 -2.34 7.87 11.72
CA LEU A 126 -1.78 7.07 12.80
C LEU A 126 -0.85 7.88 13.72
N TRP A 127 -0.20 8.92 13.20
CA TRP A 127 0.71 9.75 13.97
C TRP A 127 0.01 10.61 15.03
N GLY A 128 -1.28 10.89 14.82
CA GLY A 128 -2.09 11.62 15.79
C GLY A 128 -3.01 10.70 16.60
N ALA A 129 -3.50 9.62 15.98
CA ALA A 129 -4.52 8.74 16.60
C ALA A 129 -3.92 7.63 17.45
N CYS A 130 -2.72 7.22 17.16
CA CYS A 130 -2.09 6.11 17.83
C CYS A 130 -0.94 6.57 18.72
#